data_ff545a4aaba00a75c887fa19d5e55f2a
#
_entry.id   ff545a4aaba00a75c887fa19d5e55f2a
#
_cell.length_a   1.000
_cell.length_b   1.000
_cell.length_c   1.000
_cell.angle_alpha   90.00
_cell.angle_beta   90.00
_cell.angle_gamma   90.00
#
_symmetry.space_group_name_H-M   'P 1'
#
loop_
_entity.id
_entity.type
_entity.pdbx_description
1 polymer ?
#
loop_
_entity_poly.entity_id
_entity_poly.type
_entity_poly.pdbx_seq_one_letter_code
_entity_poly.pdbx_strand_id
1 'polypeptide(L)'
;MRSGYKLFWSDRALEDLQNIINYFVENWSQKEIHNFARRLDKRLAIIIISPKLFPTTVKRKNIRRSVLTKHTVIYYELSKNTVNIVALFDPRQNPKKLRL
;
A
#
# COMPACT_ATOMS: atom_id res chain seq x y z
N MET A 1 1.55 25.19 7.93
CA MET A 1 1.36 24.16 7.91
C MET A 1 2.22 23.35 7.34
N ARG A 2 2.42 22.45 7.52
CA ARG A 2 3.19 21.72 6.99
C ARG A 2 2.63 20.71 6.35
N SER A 3 2.81 20.48 5.31
CA SER A 3 2.25 19.40 4.60
C SER A 3 3.05 18.15 4.89
N GLY A 4 2.46 17.03 4.62
CA GLY A 4 3.15 15.76 4.80
C GLY A 4 4.15 15.51 3.68
N TYR A 5 4.59 14.25 3.60
CA TYR A 5 5.50 13.83 2.55
C TYR A 5 4.78 13.75 1.22
N LYS A 6 5.55 13.79 0.14
CA LYS A 6 4.99 13.56 -1.18
C LYS A 6 4.75 12.08 -1.36
N LEU A 7 3.76 11.75 -2.17
CA LEU A 7 3.40 10.34 -2.43
C LEU A 7 3.76 9.97 -3.86
N PHE A 8 4.45 8.87 -4.01
CA PHE A 8 4.81 8.35 -5.33
C PHE A 8 4.49 6.86 -5.39
N TRP A 9 3.89 6.43 -6.50
CA TRP A 9 3.56 5.03 -6.73
C TRP A 9 4.52 4.44 -7.74
N SER A 10 5.16 3.33 -7.38
CA SER A 10 6.00 2.62 -8.34
C SER A 10 5.11 1.97 -9.40
N ASP A 11 5.70 1.64 -10.53
CA ASP A 11 4.97 0.98 -11.60
C ASP A 11 4.39 -0.35 -11.10
N ARG A 12 5.15 -1.08 -10.31
CA ARG A 12 4.68 -2.33 -9.73
C ARG A 12 3.49 -2.12 -8.83
N ALA A 13 3.54 -1.09 -7.98
CA ALA A 13 2.44 -0.82 -7.06
C ALA A 13 1.18 -0.45 -7.82
N LEU A 14 1.31 0.30 -8.90
CA LEU A 14 0.17 0.65 -9.74
C LEU A 14 -0.43 -0.60 -10.39
N GLU A 15 0.42 -1.50 -10.84
CA GLU A 15 -0.04 -2.75 -11.43
C GLU A 15 -0.73 -3.62 -10.37
N ASP A 16 -0.16 -3.67 -9.17
CA ASP A 16 -0.78 -4.41 -8.07
C ASP A 16 -2.17 -3.86 -7.77
N LEU A 17 -2.30 -2.53 -7.73
CA LEU A 17 -3.58 -1.90 -7.47
C LEU A 17 -4.59 -2.23 -8.56
N GLN A 18 -4.15 -2.18 -9.82
CA GLN A 18 -5.03 -2.50 -10.93
C GLN A 18 -5.53 -3.94 -10.84
N ASN A 19 -4.66 -4.86 -10.46
CA ASN A 19 -5.04 -6.27 -10.32
C ASN A 19 -6.06 -6.44 -9.20
N ILE A 20 -5.91 -5.71 -8.11
CA ILE A 20 -6.87 -5.76 -7.01
C ILE A 20 -8.23 -5.25 -7.46
N ILE A 21 -8.24 -4.10 -8.17
CA ILE A 21 -9.48 -3.52 -8.67
C ILE A 21 -10.17 -4.47 -9.65
N ASN A 22 -9.39 -5.09 -10.55
CA ASN A 22 -9.95 -6.04 -11.51
C ASN A 22 -10.60 -7.23 -10.81
N TYR A 23 -9.97 -7.70 -9.73
CA TYR A 23 -10.53 -8.79 -8.96
C TYR A 23 -11.87 -8.37 -8.33
N PHE A 24 -11.95 -7.16 -7.79
CA PHE A 24 -13.17 -6.65 -7.20
C PHE A 24 -14.28 -6.50 -8.25
N VAL A 25 -13.91 -6.01 -9.43
CA VAL A 25 -14.89 -5.84 -10.51
C VAL A 25 -15.54 -7.17 -10.88
N GLU A 26 -14.75 -8.24 -10.89
CA GLU A 26 -15.24 -9.57 -11.28
C GLU A 26 -15.97 -10.29 -10.16
N ASN A 27 -15.58 -10.05 -8.91
CA ASN A 27 -16.07 -10.87 -7.79
C ASN A 27 -16.86 -10.11 -6.75
N TRP A 28 -16.87 -8.78 -6.80
CA TRP A 28 -17.48 -7.97 -5.75
C TRP A 28 -18.29 -6.83 -6.33
N SER A 29 -19.06 -6.19 -5.46
CA SER A 29 -19.91 -5.08 -5.89
C SER A 29 -19.12 -3.77 -5.94
N GLN A 30 -19.74 -2.76 -6.58
CA GLN A 30 -19.15 -1.42 -6.59
C GLN A 30 -19.02 -0.84 -5.20
N LYS A 31 -19.93 -1.21 -4.31
CA LYS A 31 -19.87 -0.75 -2.94
C LYS A 31 -18.56 -1.19 -2.29
N GLU A 32 -18.13 -2.42 -2.56
CA GLU A 32 -16.90 -2.93 -1.98
C GLU A 32 -15.67 -2.28 -2.57
N ILE A 33 -15.73 -1.95 -3.85
CA ILE A 33 -14.66 -1.21 -4.50
C ILE A 33 -14.51 0.17 -3.86
N HIS A 34 -15.64 0.86 -3.65
CA HIS A 34 -15.63 2.17 -3.02
C HIS A 34 -15.12 2.11 -1.58
N ASN A 35 -15.52 1.08 -0.84
CA ASN A 35 -15.05 0.92 0.53
C ASN A 35 -13.54 0.69 0.57
N PHE A 36 -13.04 -0.11 -0.34
CA PHE A 36 -11.60 -0.36 -0.43
C PHE A 36 -10.85 0.92 -0.77
N ALA A 37 -11.34 1.66 -1.77
CA ALA A 37 -10.70 2.91 -2.19
C ALA A 37 -10.66 3.93 -1.05
N ARG A 38 -11.76 4.05 -0.33
CA ARG A 38 -11.83 4.98 0.79
C ARG A 38 -10.86 4.59 1.90
N ARG A 39 -10.78 3.29 2.19
CA ARG A 39 -9.86 2.80 3.22
C ARG A 39 -8.42 3.04 2.81
N LEU A 40 -8.11 2.82 1.54
CA LEU A 40 -6.77 3.06 1.01
C LEU A 40 -6.40 4.54 1.13
N ASP A 41 -7.31 5.43 0.70
CA ASP A 41 -7.06 6.86 0.78
C ASP A 41 -6.78 7.31 2.20
N LYS A 42 -7.58 6.83 3.16
CA LYS A 42 -7.38 7.19 4.55
C LYS A 42 -6.03 6.72 5.08
N ARG A 43 -5.63 5.50 4.71
CA ARG A 43 -4.36 4.97 5.17
C ARG A 43 -3.19 5.74 4.55
N LEU A 44 -3.28 6.07 3.26
CA LEU A 44 -2.22 6.84 2.62
C LEU A 44 -2.10 8.22 3.24
N ALA A 45 -3.22 8.83 3.62
CA ALA A 45 -3.18 10.12 4.30
C ALA A 45 -2.41 10.04 5.62
N ILE A 46 -2.59 8.95 6.37
CA ILE A 46 -1.85 8.74 7.60
C ILE A 46 -0.37 8.54 7.31
N ILE A 47 -0.06 7.73 6.31
CA ILE A 47 1.33 7.40 5.97
C ILE A 47 2.11 8.65 5.57
N ILE A 48 1.52 9.53 4.77
CA ILE A 48 2.25 10.72 4.31
C ILE A 48 2.47 11.75 5.42
N ILE A 49 1.67 11.68 6.48
CA ILE A 49 1.86 12.57 7.62
C ILE A 49 2.83 11.94 8.62
N SER A 50 2.70 10.65 8.86
CA SER A 50 3.50 9.95 9.86
C SER A 50 4.06 8.65 9.30
N PRO A 51 4.98 8.72 8.31
CA PRO A 51 5.45 7.51 7.65
C PRO A 51 6.22 6.55 8.55
N LYS A 52 6.74 7.03 9.67
CA LYS A 52 7.49 6.17 10.60
C LYS A 52 6.60 5.47 11.62
N LEU A 53 5.29 5.70 11.54
CA LEU A 53 4.34 5.07 12.45
C LEU A 53 4.28 3.55 12.27
N PHE A 54 4.47 3.07 11.05
CA PHE A 54 4.34 1.65 10.74
C PHE A 54 5.70 0.95 10.75
N PRO A 55 5.73 -0.34 11.10
CA PRO A 55 7.01 -1.05 11.26
C PRO A 55 7.73 -1.31 9.95
N THR A 56 9.03 -1.48 10.05
CA THR A 56 9.84 -1.89 8.90
C THR A 56 9.71 -3.40 8.70
N THR A 57 10.00 -3.86 7.48
CA THR A 57 9.96 -5.27 7.18
C THR A 57 11.23 -5.94 7.69
N VAL A 58 11.14 -7.25 7.93
CA VAL A 58 12.29 -8.02 8.41
C VAL A 58 13.36 -8.12 7.32
N LYS A 59 12.92 -8.33 6.07
CA LYS A 59 13.86 -8.49 4.96
C LYS A 59 14.53 -7.20 4.54
N ARG A 60 13.81 -6.10 4.54
CA ARG A 60 14.31 -4.83 4.05
C ARG A 60 13.99 -3.75 5.07
N LYS A 61 14.98 -3.35 5.82
CA LYS A 61 14.76 -2.39 6.91
C LYS A 61 14.37 -1.01 6.44
N ASN A 62 14.61 -0.71 5.17
CA ASN A 62 14.19 0.58 4.61
C ASN A 62 12.76 0.56 4.07
N ILE A 63 12.11 -0.61 4.10
CA ILE A 63 10.74 -0.74 3.61
C ILE A 63 9.82 -1.03 4.79
N ARG A 64 8.74 -0.26 4.87
CA ARG A 64 7.76 -0.40 5.94
C ARG A 64 6.51 -1.06 5.40
N ARG A 65 5.73 -1.64 6.31
CA ARG A 65 4.51 -2.32 5.93
C ARG A 65 3.34 -1.79 6.74
N SER A 66 2.20 -1.65 6.10
CA SER A 66 0.96 -1.23 6.75
C SER A 66 -0.16 -2.15 6.29
N VAL A 67 -0.72 -2.91 7.22
CA VAL A 67 -1.81 -3.82 6.89
C VAL A 67 -3.07 -3.00 6.68
N LEU A 68 -3.57 -2.99 5.44
CA LEU A 68 -4.77 -2.23 5.10
C LEU A 68 -6.02 -3.04 5.38
N THR A 69 -6.03 -4.28 4.88
CA THR A 69 -7.08 -5.25 5.17
C THR A 69 -6.40 -6.58 5.40
N LYS A 70 -7.16 -7.59 5.80
CA LYS A 70 -6.56 -8.91 5.99
C LYS A 70 -6.05 -9.51 4.68
N HIS A 71 -6.42 -8.90 3.54
CA HIS A 71 -5.99 -9.38 2.23
C HIS A 71 -5.06 -8.43 1.50
N THR A 72 -4.72 -7.31 2.07
CA THR A 72 -3.88 -6.31 1.39
C THR A 72 -2.94 -5.64 2.36
N VAL A 73 -1.66 -5.72 2.07
CA VAL A 73 -0.61 -5.03 2.84
C VAL A 73 0.07 -4.03 1.92
N ILE A 74 0.22 -2.80 2.41
CA ILE A 74 0.92 -1.74 1.69
C ILE A 74 2.38 -1.78 2.08
N TYR A 75 3.27 -1.87 1.10
CA TYR A 75 4.71 -1.79 1.34
C TYR A 75 5.20 -0.48 0.77
N TYR A 76 5.91 0.29 1.57
CA TYR A 76 6.40 1.60 1.13
C TYR A 76 7.78 1.88 1.68
N GLU A 77 8.48 2.77 1.00
CA GLU A 77 9.82 3.17 1.37
C GLU A 77 9.84 4.68 1.53
N LEU A 78 10.50 5.14 2.59
CA LEU A 78 10.62 6.57 2.84
C LEU A 78 11.95 7.06 2.29
N SER A 79 11.92 8.05 1.42
CA SER A 79 13.12 8.61 0.82
C SER A 79 13.04 10.13 0.89
N LYS A 80 13.87 10.73 1.71
CA LYS A 80 13.86 12.18 1.93
C LYS A 80 12.44 12.64 2.29
N ASN A 81 11.81 13.39 1.40
CA ASN A 81 10.45 13.89 1.66
C ASN A 81 9.39 13.17 0.86
N THR A 82 9.70 11.97 0.38
CA THR A 82 8.79 11.21 -0.48
C THR A 82 8.50 9.84 0.13
N VAL A 83 7.23 9.45 0.12
CA VAL A 83 6.80 8.10 0.44
C VAL A 83 6.59 7.39 -0.90
N ASN A 84 7.38 6.35 -1.14
CA ASN A 84 7.29 5.57 -2.36
C ASN A 84 6.50 4.29 -2.08
N ILE A 85 5.33 4.13 -2.69
CA ILE A 85 4.57 2.90 -2.55
C ILE A 85 5.24 1.86 -3.45
N VAL A 86 5.81 0.84 -2.83
CA VAL A 86 6.59 -0.18 -3.52
C VAL A 86 5.72 -1.29 -4.06
N ALA A 87 4.75 -1.71 -3.27
CA ALA A 87 3.91 -2.84 -3.66
C ALA A 87 2.65 -2.89 -2.79
N LEU A 88 1.61 -3.49 -3.33
CA LEU A 88 0.45 -3.92 -2.56
C LEU A 88 0.43 -5.44 -2.69
N PHE A 89 0.33 -6.14 -1.59
CA PHE A 89 0.49 -7.59 -1.61
C PHE A 89 -0.52 -8.28 -0.71
N ASP A 90 -1.06 -9.40 -1.19
CA ASP A 90 -1.98 -10.23 -0.41
C ASP A 90 -1.14 -11.21 0.42
N PRO A 91 -1.15 -11.08 1.75
CA PRO A 91 -0.32 -11.93 2.61
C PRO A 91 -0.68 -13.42 2.57
N ARG A 92 -1.81 -13.77 1.95
CA ARG A 92 -2.18 -15.17 1.79
C ARG A 92 -1.41 -15.84 0.66
N GLN A 93 -0.78 -15.06 -0.20
CA GLN A 93 0.01 -15.62 -1.29
C GLN A 93 1.39 -16.02 -0.79
N ASN A 94 2.06 -16.84 -1.60
CA ASN A 94 3.40 -17.29 -1.28
C ASN A 94 4.33 -16.08 -1.06
N PRO A 95 4.97 -15.98 0.09
CA PRO A 95 5.86 -14.84 0.36
C PRO A 95 6.98 -14.67 -0.66
N LYS A 96 7.33 -15.74 -1.37
CA LYS A 96 8.35 -15.64 -2.41
C LYS A 96 7.91 -14.79 -3.59
N LYS A 97 6.62 -14.56 -3.74
CA LYS A 97 6.10 -13.69 -4.79
C LYS A 97 6.27 -12.22 -4.43
N LEU A 98 6.49 -11.93 -3.17
CA LEU A 98 6.71 -10.56 -2.73
C LEU A 98 8.18 -10.24 -2.92
N ARG A 99 8.47 -9.46 -3.93
CA ARG A 99 9.84 -9.03 -4.21
C ARG A 99 9.99 -7.57 -3.81
N LEU A 100 10.76 -7.35 -2.78
CA LEU A 100 10.98 -5.99 -2.28
C LEU A 100 12.37 -5.46 -2.62
#